data_f7fdfaed45150327d079491e494654a9
#
_entry.id   f7fdfaed45150327d079491e494654a9
#
_cell.length_a   1.000
_cell.length_b   1.000
_cell.length_c   1.000
_cell.angle_alpha   90.00
_cell.angle_beta   90.00
_cell.angle_gamma   90.00
#
_symmetry.space_group_name_H-M   'P 1'
#
loop_
_entity.id
_entity.type
_entity.pdbx_description
1 polymer ?
#
loop_
_entity_poly.entity_id
_entity_poly.type
_entity_poly.pdbx_seq_one_letter_code
_entity_poly.pdbx_strand_id
1 'polypeptide(L)'
;HAYTSIYLVEKGLAQNVVAMDVAEGPLKSARKNIDSFGLGERIETRLSDGMTALVPGETDAAIIAGMGGLLVIDILRRGMNVWQSGYELILSPQSEIPEVRRFLRENGAKIIDEHMMQEDGKYYNIIKAVSYDEKQSIYNDENTADATEEAGIDTKSSVPVVIGDNYGEKLIEKKSPVLRQYLVERLEKLSGIYCRLSKETGERVVDRMAEVSQESREIETVLELLK
;
A
#
# COMPACT_ATOMS: atom_id res chain seq x y z
N HIS A 1 16.92 -11.22 0.79
CA HIS A 1 17.85 -11.68 -0.25
C HIS A 1 18.41 -10.55 -1.10
N ALA A 2 17.92 -9.31 -0.97
CA ALA A 2 18.32 -8.07 -1.65
C ALA A 2 18.13 -8.07 -3.19
N TYR A 3 17.36 -8.98 -3.78
CA TYR A 3 17.16 -8.98 -5.25
C TYR A 3 16.44 -7.72 -5.75
N THR A 4 15.50 -7.17 -5.00
CA THR A 4 14.87 -5.89 -5.35
C THR A 4 15.91 -4.76 -5.35
N SER A 5 16.77 -4.68 -4.34
CA SER A 5 17.84 -3.69 -4.24
C SER A 5 18.82 -3.79 -5.43
N ILE A 6 19.24 -5.02 -5.76
CA ILE A 6 20.10 -5.30 -6.91
C ILE A 6 19.43 -4.83 -8.20
N TYR A 7 18.16 -5.22 -8.42
CA TYR A 7 17.40 -4.82 -9.60
C TYR A 7 17.30 -3.31 -9.77
N LEU A 8 16.99 -2.58 -8.69
CA LEU A 8 16.87 -1.12 -8.71
C LEU A 8 18.17 -0.46 -9.16
N VAL A 9 19.30 -0.92 -8.61
CA VAL A 9 20.62 -0.37 -8.93
C VAL A 9 21.07 -0.73 -10.35
N GLU A 10 20.90 -2.00 -10.78
CA GLU A 10 21.25 -2.43 -12.14
C GLU A 10 20.44 -1.73 -13.21
N LYS A 11 19.15 -1.45 -12.95
CA LYS A 11 18.27 -0.73 -13.87
C LYS A 11 18.43 0.79 -13.82
N GLY A 12 19.30 1.31 -12.94
CA GLY A 12 19.47 2.75 -12.77
C GLY A 12 18.27 3.47 -12.18
N LEU A 13 17.36 2.73 -11.52
CA LEU A 13 16.17 3.28 -10.84
C LEU A 13 16.53 3.86 -9.47
N ALA A 14 17.63 3.40 -8.86
CA ALA A 14 18.22 3.99 -7.67
C ALA A 14 19.73 4.10 -7.84
N GLN A 15 20.33 5.20 -7.33
CA GLN A 15 21.78 5.36 -7.33
C GLN A 15 22.41 4.51 -6.23
N ASN A 16 21.87 4.60 -5.02
CA ASN A 16 22.28 3.85 -3.85
C ASN A 16 21.04 3.25 -3.15
N VAL A 17 21.24 2.17 -2.41
CA VAL A 17 20.17 1.50 -1.66
C VAL A 17 20.69 1.09 -0.28
N VAL A 18 19.87 1.27 0.75
CA VAL A 18 20.07 0.66 2.07
C VAL A 18 19.12 -0.53 2.19
N ALA A 19 19.64 -1.74 2.16
CA ALA A 19 18.88 -2.97 2.34
C ALA A 19 18.86 -3.35 3.83
N MET A 20 17.67 -3.35 4.42
CA MET A 20 17.51 -3.55 5.86
C MET A 20 16.76 -4.85 6.18
N ASP A 21 17.13 -5.46 7.28
CA ASP A 21 16.44 -6.61 7.88
C ASP A 21 16.67 -6.61 9.40
N VAL A 22 15.71 -7.15 10.14
CA VAL A 22 15.79 -7.29 11.60
C VAL A 22 16.72 -8.44 12.03
N ALA A 23 17.08 -9.33 11.11
CA ALA A 23 17.85 -10.53 11.40
C ALA A 23 19.16 -10.60 10.59
N GLU A 24 20.25 -10.97 11.25
CA GLU A 24 21.59 -11.13 10.63
C GLU A 24 21.65 -12.20 9.55
N GLY A 25 20.86 -13.28 9.65
CA GLY A 25 20.84 -14.35 8.67
C GLY A 25 20.47 -13.89 7.26
N PRO A 26 19.31 -13.24 7.09
CA PRO A 26 18.92 -12.61 5.82
C PRO A 26 19.94 -11.57 5.32
N LEU A 27 20.53 -10.77 6.21
CA LEU A 27 21.55 -9.79 5.83
C LEU A 27 22.83 -10.42 5.30
N LYS A 28 23.29 -11.54 5.90
CA LYS A 28 24.44 -12.30 5.38
C LYS A 28 24.17 -12.82 3.97
N SER A 29 22.96 -13.34 3.74
CA SER A 29 22.54 -13.80 2.41
C SER A 29 22.45 -12.65 1.41
N ALA A 30 21.95 -11.48 1.87
CA ALA A 30 21.88 -10.27 1.07
C ALA A 30 23.29 -9.81 0.65
N ARG A 31 24.25 -9.69 1.59
CA ARG A 31 25.65 -9.31 1.31
C ARG A 31 26.27 -10.21 0.26
N LYS A 32 26.15 -11.56 0.44
CA LYS A 32 26.66 -12.51 -0.53
C LYS A 32 26.13 -12.29 -1.94
N ASN A 33 24.83 -12.02 -2.05
CA ASN A 33 24.21 -11.76 -3.35
C ASN A 33 24.70 -10.43 -3.93
N ILE A 34 24.72 -9.36 -3.14
CA ILE A 34 25.21 -8.03 -3.54
C ILE A 34 26.64 -8.11 -4.06
N ASP A 35 27.53 -8.81 -3.33
CA ASP A 35 28.91 -9.02 -3.71
C ASP A 35 29.04 -9.79 -5.03
N SER A 36 28.19 -10.81 -5.25
CA SER A 36 28.21 -11.58 -6.49
C SER A 36 27.81 -10.77 -7.74
N PHE A 37 27.10 -9.66 -7.56
CA PHE A 37 26.76 -8.69 -8.60
C PHE A 37 27.72 -7.50 -8.67
N GLY A 38 28.74 -7.44 -7.78
CA GLY A 38 29.71 -6.34 -7.74
C GLY A 38 29.11 -5.00 -7.29
N LEU A 39 28.03 -5.02 -6.49
CA LEU A 39 27.26 -3.84 -6.11
C LEU A 39 27.49 -3.39 -4.65
N GLY A 40 28.53 -3.90 -3.97
CA GLY A 40 28.78 -3.60 -2.55
C GLY A 40 29.06 -2.12 -2.24
N GLU A 41 29.51 -1.33 -3.21
CA GLU A 41 29.72 0.12 -3.04
C GLU A 41 28.41 0.92 -3.17
N ARG A 42 27.36 0.34 -3.74
CA ARG A 42 26.08 1.00 -4.03
C ARG A 42 24.92 0.48 -3.19
N ILE A 43 25.08 -0.67 -2.58
CA ILE A 43 24.04 -1.29 -1.74
C ILE A 43 24.61 -1.58 -0.36
N GLU A 44 24.26 -0.75 0.61
CA GLU A 44 24.55 -0.98 2.01
C GLU A 44 23.57 -2.01 2.61
N THR A 45 24.05 -2.86 3.52
CA THR A 45 23.18 -3.73 4.32
C THR A 45 23.22 -3.30 5.76
N ARG A 46 22.05 -3.07 6.37
CA ARG A 46 21.96 -2.55 7.73
C ARG A 46 20.99 -3.39 8.58
N LEU A 47 21.42 -3.76 9.80
CA LEU A 47 20.53 -4.38 10.78
C LEU A 47 19.60 -3.33 11.32
N SER A 48 18.28 -3.50 11.12
CA SER A 48 17.29 -2.52 11.50
C SER A 48 15.93 -3.16 11.73
N ASP A 49 15.24 -2.71 12.75
CA ASP A 49 13.82 -3.02 12.95
C ASP A 49 12.98 -1.97 12.19
N GLY A 50 12.60 -2.31 10.96
CA GLY A 50 11.97 -1.38 10.03
C GLY A 50 12.92 -0.23 9.64
N MET A 51 12.43 1.01 9.75
CA MET A 51 13.14 2.23 9.35
C MET A 51 13.95 2.87 10.50
N THR A 52 14.03 2.23 11.67
CA THR A 52 14.59 2.85 12.89
C THR A 52 16.08 3.18 12.82
N ALA A 53 16.84 2.53 11.93
CA ALA A 53 18.24 2.81 11.72
C ALA A 53 18.53 3.84 10.60
N LEU A 54 17.48 4.41 9.98
CA LEU A 54 17.62 5.49 9.01
C LEU A 54 17.66 6.85 9.70
N VAL A 55 18.42 7.76 9.11
CA VAL A 55 18.47 9.17 9.53
C VAL A 55 17.58 9.98 8.59
N PRO A 56 16.78 10.95 9.09
CA PRO A 56 16.00 11.84 8.24
C PRO A 56 16.84 12.49 7.14
N GLY A 57 16.39 12.37 5.89
CA GLY A 57 17.08 12.88 4.71
C GLY A 57 18.18 11.97 4.15
N GLU A 58 18.40 10.80 4.74
CA GLU A 58 19.36 9.81 4.22
C GLU A 58 18.83 9.11 2.95
N THR A 59 17.52 8.94 2.87
CA THR A 59 16.83 8.32 1.74
C THR A 59 15.64 9.19 1.33
N ASP A 60 15.21 9.08 0.09
CA ASP A 60 14.07 9.79 -0.50
C ASP A 60 12.88 8.88 -0.80
N ALA A 61 13.08 7.57 -0.72
CA ALA A 61 12.04 6.57 -0.92
C ALA A 61 12.27 5.30 -0.09
N ALA A 62 11.18 4.58 0.21
CA ALA A 62 11.23 3.25 0.81
C ALA A 62 10.33 2.25 0.08
N ILE A 63 10.82 1.02 -0.07
CA ILE A 63 10.03 -0.13 -0.53
C ILE A 63 9.85 -1.08 0.66
N ILE A 64 8.58 -1.33 1.03
CA ILE A 64 8.23 -2.28 2.10
C ILE A 64 7.29 -3.33 1.50
N ALA A 65 7.77 -4.55 1.35
CA ALA A 65 7.03 -5.62 0.69
C ALA A 65 7.17 -6.96 1.41
N GLY A 66 6.19 -7.86 1.19
CA GLY A 66 6.23 -9.22 1.71
C GLY A 66 5.89 -9.35 3.19
N MET A 67 5.24 -8.34 3.78
CA MET A 67 4.87 -8.28 5.20
C MET A 67 3.36 -8.11 5.36
N GLY A 68 2.79 -8.53 6.49
CA GLY A 68 1.41 -8.23 6.86
C GLY A 68 1.18 -6.73 7.05
N GLY A 69 -0.02 -6.25 6.76
CA GLY A 69 -0.33 -4.82 6.79
C GLY A 69 -0.13 -4.17 8.16
N LEU A 70 -0.46 -4.87 9.25
CA LEU A 70 -0.22 -4.33 10.59
C LEU A 70 1.27 -4.12 10.88
N LEU A 71 2.15 -4.99 10.37
CA LEU A 71 3.59 -4.80 10.50
C LEU A 71 4.08 -3.64 9.62
N VAL A 72 3.56 -3.50 8.40
CA VAL A 72 3.85 -2.34 7.54
C VAL A 72 3.47 -1.04 8.26
N ILE A 73 2.27 -0.97 8.86
CA ILE A 73 1.81 0.20 9.65
C ILE A 73 2.75 0.49 10.82
N ASP A 74 3.19 -0.56 11.54
CA ASP A 74 4.09 -0.38 12.67
C ASP A 74 5.47 0.14 12.25
N ILE A 75 6.02 -0.36 11.14
CA ILE A 75 7.27 0.13 10.54
C ILE A 75 7.13 1.61 10.15
N LEU A 76 6.05 1.97 9.47
CA LEU A 76 5.78 3.36 9.05
C LEU A 76 5.60 4.28 10.26
N ARG A 77 4.86 3.85 11.28
CA ARG A 77 4.64 4.63 12.50
C ARG A 77 5.95 4.92 13.24
N ARG A 78 6.84 3.94 13.37
CA ARG A 78 8.15 4.13 13.99
C ARG A 78 9.11 4.93 13.13
N GLY A 79 8.93 4.92 11.82
CA GLY A 79 9.73 5.66 10.85
C GLY A 79 9.16 7.02 10.46
N MET A 80 8.13 7.56 11.12
CA MET A 80 7.47 8.81 10.72
C MET A 80 8.41 10.01 10.60
N ASN A 81 9.48 10.05 11.37
CA ASN A 81 10.51 11.09 11.28
C ASN A 81 11.37 10.99 10.02
N VAL A 82 11.39 9.82 9.35
CA VAL A 82 12.19 9.57 8.14
C VAL A 82 11.39 9.90 6.88
N TRP A 83 10.14 9.41 6.79
CA TRP A 83 9.34 9.48 5.57
C TRP A 83 8.40 10.70 5.49
N GLN A 84 8.69 11.77 6.23
CA GLN A 84 7.99 13.06 6.11
C GLN A 84 8.55 13.90 4.96
N SER A 85 7.76 14.82 4.43
CA SER A 85 8.18 15.87 3.48
C SER A 85 8.66 15.39 2.12
N GLY A 86 7.74 14.82 1.31
CA GLY A 86 8.02 14.45 -0.08
C GLY A 86 8.62 13.05 -0.25
N TYR A 87 8.64 12.28 0.82
CA TYR A 87 9.15 10.91 0.80
C TYR A 87 8.22 9.97 0.02
N GLU A 88 8.79 9.16 -0.88
CA GLU A 88 8.03 8.19 -1.67
C GLU A 88 7.97 6.83 -0.95
N LEU A 89 6.76 6.29 -0.82
CA LEU A 89 6.50 4.97 -0.24
C LEU A 89 5.96 4.03 -1.31
N ILE A 90 6.60 2.87 -1.49
CA ILE A 90 6.12 1.78 -2.32
C ILE A 90 5.86 0.58 -1.41
N LEU A 91 4.60 0.26 -1.21
CA LEU A 91 4.16 -0.73 -0.23
C LEU A 91 3.49 -1.92 -0.93
N SER A 92 3.83 -3.14 -0.51
CA SER A 92 3.12 -4.35 -0.95
C SER A 92 2.75 -5.21 0.26
N PRO A 93 1.70 -4.80 1.02
CA PRO A 93 1.21 -5.54 2.17
C PRO A 93 0.49 -6.82 1.70
N GLN A 94 0.63 -7.91 2.48
CA GLN A 94 0.01 -9.20 2.19
C GLN A 94 -1.35 -9.39 2.85
N SER A 95 -1.70 -8.53 3.81
CA SER A 95 -2.94 -8.57 4.59
C SER A 95 -3.29 -7.14 5.07
N GLU A 96 -4.47 -6.96 5.65
CA GLU A 96 -4.96 -5.69 6.23
C GLU A 96 -4.70 -4.47 5.32
N ILE A 97 -4.91 -4.63 4.03
CA ILE A 97 -4.63 -3.61 3.01
C ILE A 97 -5.50 -2.35 3.23
N PRO A 98 -6.80 -2.46 3.59
CA PRO A 98 -7.63 -1.31 3.93
C PRO A 98 -7.05 -0.46 5.08
N GLU A 99 -6.50 -1.12 6.10
CA GLU A 99 -5.89 -0.47 7.25
C GLU A 99 -4.62 0.30 6.86
N VAL A 100 -3.82 -0.25 5.94
CA VAL A 100 -2.63 0.44 5.40
C VAL A 100 -3.03 1.70 4.63
N ARG A 101 -4.05 1.63 3.75
CA ARG A 101 -4.56 2.81 3.02
C ARG A 101 -5.08 3.88 3.96
N ARG A 102 -5.88 3.48 4.96
CA ARG A 102 -6.39 4.38 5.98
C ARG A 102 -5.27 5.04 6.77
N PHE A 103 -4.27 4.26 7.21
CA PHE A 103 -3.11 4.78 7.92
C PHE A 103 -2.35 5.83 7.11
N LEU A 104 -2.10 5.59 5.83
CA LEU A 104 -1.44 6.55 4.94
C LEU A 104 -2.21 7.87 4.86
N ARG A 105 -3.51 7.79 4.58
CA ARG A 105 -4.39 8.96 4.48
C ARG A 105 -4.45 9.77 5.79
N GLU A 106 -4.54 9.08 6.94
CA GLU A 106 -4.63 9.73 8.25
C GLU A 106 -3.31 10.32 8.74
N ASN A 107 -2.19 9.95 8.13
CA ASN A 107 -0.85 10.43 8.50
C ASN A 107 -0.19 11.28 7.40
N GLY A 108 -0.98 11.94 6.54
CA GLY A 108 -0.50 12.93 5.58
C GLY A 108 0.27 12.33 4.39
N ALA A 109 0.02 11.06 4.04
CA ALA A 109 0.54 10.46 2.82
C ALA A 109 -0.59 10.29 1.79
N LYS A 110 -0.42 10.86 0.61
CA LYS A 110 -1.35 10.73 -0.52
C LYS A 110 -1.00 9.50 -1.34
N ILE A 111 -1.96 8.59 -1.50
CA ILE A 111 -1.83 7.50 -2.46
C ILE A 111 -1.96 8.08 -3.86
N ILE A 112 -0.88 8.01 -4.63
CA ILE A 112 -0.81 8.58 -5.98
C ILE A 112 -1.00 7.54 -7.07
N ASP A 113 -0.71 6.28 -6.76
CA ASP A 113 -0.89 5.17 -7.68
C ASP A 113 -1.12 3.84 -6.95
N GLU A 114 -1.80 2.91 -7.61
CA GLU A 114 -1.98 1.55 -7.14
C GLU A 114 -1.95 0.57 -8.30
N HIS A 115 -1.36 -0.59 -8.07
CA HIS A 115 -1.40 -1.73 -8.96
C HIS A 115 -1.88 -2.98 -8.24
N MET A 116 -2.62 -3.81 -8.96
CA MET A 116 -2.99 -5.14 -8.52
C MET A 116 -2.55 -6.15 -9.57
N MET A 117 -1.91 -7.22 -9.13
CA MET A 117 -1.46 -8.30 -10.01
C MET A 117 -1.82 -9.66 -9.42
N GLN A 118 -1.90 -10.66 -10.27
CA GLN A 118 -2.07 -12.06 -9.86
C GLN A 118 -0.83 -12.86 -10.28
N GLU A 119 -0.27 -13.62 -9.36
CA GLU A 119 0.83 -14.54 -9.59
C GLU A 119 0.60 -15.82 -8.80
N ASP A 120 0.70 -16.96 -9.43
CA ASP A 120 0.46 -18.28 -8.83
C ASP A 120 -0.88 -18.38 -8.07
N GLY A 121 -1.93 -17.76 -8.61
CA GLY A 121 -3.27 -17.75 -8.02
C GLY A 121 -3.44 -16.84 -6.78
N LYS A 122 -2.41 -16.06 -6.41
CA LYS A 122 -2.47 -15.07 -5.34
C LYS A 122 -2.52 -13.68 -5.90
N TYR A 123 -3.30 -12.81 -5.23
CA TYR A 123 -3.40 -11.40 -5.58
C TYR A 123 -2.44 -10.58 -4.72
N TYR A 124 -1.73 -9.68 -5.37
CA TYR A 124 -0.79 -8.74 -4.75
C TYR A 124 -1.24 -7.32 -5.03
N ASN A 125 -1.24 -6.50 -3.98
CA ASN A 125 -1.48 -5.07 -4.10
C ASN A 125 -0.16 -4.32 -3.95
N ILE A 126 0.05 -3.31 -4.79
CA ILE A 126 1.18 -2.40 -4.71
C ILE A 126 0.61 -1.00 -4.59
N ILE A 127 0.95 -0.31 -3.53
CA ILE A 127 0.50 1.04 -3.20
C ILE A 127 1.70 1.98 -3.32
N LYS A 128 1.58 3.00 -4.16
CA LYS A 128 2.53 4.10 -4.24
C LYS A 128 1.93 5.33 -3.56
N ALA A 129 2.59 5.83 -2.53
CA ALA A 129 2.17 7.02 -1.82
C ALA A 129 3.33 8.01 -1.69
N VAL A 130 3.00 9.28 -1.55
CA VAL A 130 3.96 10.35 -1.28
C VAL A 130 3.48 11.11 -0.05
N SER A 131 4.38 11.36 0.89
CA SER A 131 4.10 12.20 2.04
C SER A 131 4.17 13.68 1.66
N TYR A 132 3.30 14.49 2.23
CA TYR A 132 3.30 15.94 2.05
C TYR A 132 3.55 16.62 3.39
N ASP A 133 4.40 17.65 3.37
CA ASP A 133 4.48 18.59 4.49
C ASP A 133 3.34 19.59 4.33
N GLU A 134 2.39 19.60 5.26
CA GLU A 134 1.28 20.57 5.26
C GLU A 134 1.78 22.02 5.22
N LYS A 135 3.02 22.27 5.65
CA LYS A 135 3.63 23.60 5.60
C LYS A 135 4.08 24.03 4.21
N GLN A 136 4.34 23.11 3.28
CA GLN A 136 4.70 23.44 1.89
C GLN A 136 3.49 23.68 0.98
N SER A 137 2.31 23.16 1.31
CA SER A 137 1.10 23.41 0.51
C SER A 137 0.65 24.87 0.60
N ILE A 138 0.89 25.55 1.70
CA ILE A 138 0.52 26.97 1.91
C ILE A 138 1.37 27.93 1.06
N TYR A 139 2.63 27.55 0.74
CA TYR A 139 3.53 28.43 -0.04
C TYR A 139 3.38 28.30 -1.56
N ASN A 140 2.78 27.23 -2.07
CA ASN A 140 2.59 27.04 -3.51
C ASN A 140 1.26 27.62 -4.03
N ASP A 141 0.30 27.95 -3.15
CA ASP A 141 -0.97 28.60 -3.52
C ASP A 141 -0.89 30.14 -3.62
N GLU A 142 0.18 30.77 -3.17
CA GLU A 142 0.31 32.25 -3.24
C GLU A 142 0.67 32.78 -4.65
N ASN A 143 0.94 31.93 -5.64
CA ASN A 143 1.27 32.35 -7.01
C ASN A 143 0.15 32.14 -8.05
N THR A 144 -1.05 31.75 -7.63
CA THR A 144 -2.25 31.81 -8.50
C THR A 144 -3.34 32.60 -7.79
N ALA A 145 -3.29 33.92 -7.95
CA ALA A 145 -4.39 34.80 -7.58
C ALA A 145 -5.58 34.49 -8.48
N ASP A 146 -6.49 33.71 -8.01
CA ASP A 146 -7.95 33.86 -8.09
C ASP A 146 -8.65 32.57 -7.60
N ALA A 147 -9.44 32.71 -6.58
CA ALA A 147 -10.47 31.78 -6.08
C ALA A 147 -10.29 31.40 -4.61
N THR A 148 -11.06 32.11 -3.80
CA THR A 148 -11.57 31.65 -2.51
C THR A 148 -12.18 30.26 -2.62
N GLU A 149 -11.60 29.26 -1.94
CA GLU A 149 -12.38 28.17 -1.35
C GLU A 149 -11.50 27.33 -0.40
N GLU A 150 -12.12 26.99 0.72
CA GLU A 150 -11.72 26.30 1.93
C GLU A 150 -10.79 25.10 1.81
N ALA A 151 -9.98 24.90 2.86
CA ALA A 151 -9.11 23.76 3.19
C ALA A 151 -9.24 22.52 2.29
N GLY A 152 -8.22 22.27 1.47
CA GLY A 152 -8.17 21.29 0.40
C GLY A 152 -8.35 19.84 0.84
N ILE A 153 -9.58 19.42 1.03
CA ILE A 153 -10.01 18.06 0.80
C ILE A 153 -10.21 17.96 -0.71
N ASP A 154 -9.46 17.12 -1.37
CA ASP A 154 -9.59 16.85 -2.81
C ASP A 154 -10.99 16.26 -3.08
N THR A 155 -11.98 17.15 -3.31
CA THR A 155 -13.41 16.83 -3.49
C THR A 155 -13.72 16.27 -4.88
N LYS A 156 -12.70 15.84 -5.65
CA LYS A 156 -12.89 15.34 -7.02
C LYS A 156 -12.95 13.83 -7.16
N SER A 157 -12.73 13.05 -6.10
CA SER A 157 -12.91 11.61 -6.20
C SER A 157 -14.39 11.26 -6.18
N SER A 158 -14.86 10.57 -7.23
CA SER A 158 -16.22 10.00 -7.26
C SER A 158 -16.36 8.73 -6.39
N VAL A 159 -15.25 8.27 -5.79
CA VAL A 159 -15.19 7.05 -4.98
C VAL A 159 -15.34 7.43 -3.50
N PRO A 160 -16.32 6.88 -2.78
CA PRO A 160 -16.44 7.09 -1.33
C PRO A 160 -15.19 6.61 -0.59
N VAL A 161 -14.74 7.35 0.43
CA VAL A 161 -13.51 7.07 1.19
C VAL A 161 -13.44 5.62 1.69
N VAL A 162 -14.53 5.09 2.24
CA VAL A 162 -14.60 3.70 2.74
C VAL A 162 -14.38 2.70 1.60
N ILE A 163 -14.96 2.95 0.43
CA ILE A 163 -14.78 2.11 -0.76
C ILE A 163 -13.33 2.23 -1.27
N GLY A 164 -12.76 3.42 -1.27
CA GLY A 164 -11.36 3.64 -1.62
C GLY A 164 -10.40 2.91 -0.69
N ASP A 165 -10.64 2.98 0.63
CA ASP A 165 -9.83 2.25 1.62
C ASP A 165 -9.94 0.73 1.40
N ASN A 166 -11.14 0.20 1.18
CA ASN A 166 -11.37 -1.25 1.05
C ASN A 166 -10.82 -1.82 -0.27
N TYR A 167 -11.01 -1.13 -1.38
CA TYR A 167 -10.78 -1.70 -2.71
C TYR A 167 -9.70 -1.01 -3.54
N GLY A 168 -9.21 0.15 -3.10
CA GLY A 168 -8.18 0.94 -3.79
C GLY A 168 -8.78 1.97 -4.74
N GLU A 169 -8.75 3.23 -4.32
CA GLU A 169 -9.29 4.34 -5.12
C GLU A 169 -8.64 4.39 -6.50
N LYS A 170 -7.32 4.29 -6.58
CA LYS A 170 -6.59 4.35 -7.85
C LYS A 170 -6.80 3.11 -8.73
N LEU A 171 -7.10 1.96 -8.14
CA LEU A 171 -7.50 0.76 -8.88
C LEU A 171 -8.88 0.93 -9.52
N ILE A 172 -9.81 1.56 -8.80
CA ILE A 172 -11.17 1.86 -9.30
C ILE A 172 -11.10 2.92 -10.40
N GLU A 173 -10.41 4.04 -10.19
CA GLU A 173 -10.23 5.10 -11.17
C GLU A 173 -9.64 4.60 -12.50
N LYS A 174 -8.67 3.68 -12.42
CA LYS A 174 -8.03 3.05 -13.58
C LYS A 174 -8.86 1.93 -14.20
N LYS A 175 -10.00 1.58 -13.61
CA LYS A 175 -10.83 0.44 -14.02
C LYS A 175 -10.00 -0.85 -14.12
N SER A 176 -9.23 -1.15 -13.08
CA SER A 176 -8.28 -2.27 -13.06
C SER A 176 -8.96 -3.60 -13.40
N PRO A 177 -8.53 -4.27 -14.49
CA PRO A 177 -9.12 -5.56 -14.87
C PRO A 177 -8.82 -6.65 -13.85
N VAL A 178 -7.68 -6.57 -13.15
CA VAL A 178 -7.29 -7.54 -12.12
C VAL A 178 -8.14 -7.35 -10.86
N LEU A 179 -8.43 -6.10 -10.47
CA LEU A 179 -9.38 -5.83 -9.38
C LEU A 179 -10.77 -6.40 -9.74
N ARG A 180 -11.24 -6.17 -10.95
CA ARG A 180 -12.52 -6.70 -11.41
C ARG A 180 -12.57 -8.22 -11.32
N GLN A 181 -11.53 -8.90 -11.79
CA GLN A 181 -11.41 -10.36 -11.70
C GLN A 181 -11.47 -10.82 -10.24
N TYR A 182 -10.68 -10.22 -9.37
CA TYR A 182 -10.66 -10.52 -7.94
C TYR A 182 -12.03 -10.38 -7.30
N LEU A 183 -12.76 -9.30 -7.62
CA LEU A 183 -14.08 -9.02 -7.06
C LEU A 183 -15.14 -10.03 -7.54
N VAL A 184 -15.10 -10.45 -8.80
CA VAL A 184 -15.99 -11.50 -9.33
C VAL A 184 -15.74 -12.83 -8.60
N GLU A 185 -14.49 -13.26 -8.48
CA GLU A 185 -14.11 -14.47 -7.73
C GLU A 185 -14.53 -14.38 -6.26
N ARG A 186 -14.44 -13.18 -5.67
CA ARG A 186 -14.85 -12.96 -4.28
C ARG A 186 -16.35 -13.08 -4.10
N LEU A 187 -17.17 -12.52 -5.01
CA LEU A 187 -18.62 -12.67 -5.01
C LEU A 187 -19.06 -14.13 -5.12
N GLU A 188 -18.44 -14.90 -5.99
CA GLU A 188 -18.73 -16.34 -6.11
C GLU A 188 -18.48 -17.08 -4.79
N LYS A 189 -17.35 -16.79 -4.13
CA LYS A 189 -17.06 -17.35 -2.81
C LYS A 189 -18.06 -16.93 -1.75
N LEU A 190 -18.45 -15.66 -1.71
CA LEU A 190 -19.45 -15.13 -0.77
C LEU A 190 -20.83 -15.77 -0.99
N SER A 191 -21.25 -15.93 -2.25
CA SER A 191 -22.49 -16.64 -2.60
C SER A 191 -22.49 -18.08 -2.08
N GLY A 192 -21.38 -18.80 -2.23
CA GLY A 192 -21.21 -20.14 -1.69
C GLY A 192 -21.25 -20.19 -0.15
N ILE A 193 -20.68 -19.18 0.52
CA ILE A 193 -20.74 -19.04 1.98
C ILE A 193 -22.20 -18.78 2.41
N TYR A 194 -22.86 -17.82 1.78
CA TYR A 194 -24.26 -17.47 2.08
C TYR A 194 -25.20 -18.68 1.92
N CYS A 195 -25.06 -19.42 0.83
CA CYS A 195 -25.84 -20.64 0.60
C CYS A 195 -25.62 -21.74 1.65
N ARG A 196 -24.43 -21.85 2.24
CA ARG A 196 -24.17 -22.77 3.35
C ARG A 196 -24.82 -22.29 4.64
N LEU A 197 -24.60 -21.01 4.98
CA LEU A 197 -25.15 -20.40 6.19
C LEU A 197 -26.68 -20.41 6.20
N SER A 198 -27.35 -20.26 5.05
CA SER A 198 -28.79 -20.28 4.94
C SER A 198 -29.46 -21.63 5.33
N LYS A 199 -28.66 -22.70 5.45
CA LYS A 199 -29.10 -24.03 5.90
C LYS A 199 -28.93 -24.24 7.41
N GLU A 200 -28.29 -23.30 8.07
CA GLU A 200 -27.99 -23.34 9.49
C GLU A 200 -28.91 -22.37 10.25
N THR A 201 -29.05 -22.58 11.56
CA THR A 201 -29.89 -21.72 12.42
C THR A 201 -29.05 -21.25 13.62
N GLY A 202 -29.30 -20.02 14.07
CA GLY A 202 -28.62 -19.44 15.25
C GLY A 202 -28.31 -17.96 15.05
N GLU A 203 -28.20 -17.23 16.14
CA GLU A 203 -27.96 -15.78 16.13
C GLU A 203 -26.64 -15.42 15.41
N ARG A 204 -25.55 -16.14 15.69
CA ARG A 204 -24.25 -15.96 15.03
C ARG A 204 -24.31 -16.20 13.51
N VAL A 205 -25.20 -17.08 13.06
CA VAL A 205 -25.41 -17.35 11.63
C VAL A 205 -26.06 -16.15 10.98
N VAL A 206 -27.07 -15.56 11.62
CA VAL A 206 -27.74 -14.35 11.14
C VAL A 206 -26.78 -13.19 11.00
N ASP A 207 -25.94 -12.94 12.02
CA ASP A 207 -24.94 -11.89 11.99
C ASP A 207 -23.94 -12.11 10.84
N ARG A 208 -23.44 -13.35 10.69
CA ARG A 208 -22.52 -13.68 9.59
C ARG A 208 -23.14 -13.56 8.22
N MET A 209 -24.43 -13.91 8.06
CA MET A 209 -25.16 -13.70 6.82
C MET A 209 -25.31 -12.21 6.50
N ALA A 210 -25.53 -11.36 7.50
CA ALA A 210 -25.61 -9.91 7.32
C ALA A 210 -24.27 -9.33 6.84
N GLU A 211 -23.14 -9.74 7.45
CA GLU A 211 -21.79 -9.35 7.02
C GLU A 211 -21.50 -9.75 5.57
N VAL A 212 -21.79 -11.02 5.20
CA VAL A 212 -21.61 -11.53 3.83
C VAL A 212 -22.45 -10.75 2.83
N SER A 213 -23.72 -10.44 3.20
CA SER A 213 -24.61 -9.66 2.34
C SER A 213 -24.13 -8.21 2.19
N GLN A 214 -23.56 -7.62 3.23
CA GLN A 214 -23.01 -6.28 3.17
C GLN A 214 -21.79 -6.22 2.26
N GLU A 215 -20.83 -7.15 2.45
CA GLU A 215 -19.64 -7.24 1.59
C GLU A 215 -20.02 -7.47 0.12
N SER A 216 -21.03 -8.33 -0.15
CA SER A 216 -21.50 -8.57 -1.51
C SER A 216 -22.05 -7.29 -2.16
N ARG A 217 -22.85 -6.50 -1.46
CA ARG A 217 -23.40 -5.22 -1.97
C ARG A 217 -22.29 -4.20 -2.23
N GLU A 218 -21.28 -4.13 -1.37
CA GLU A 218 -20.14 -3.24 -1.59
C GLU A 218 -19.38 -3.64 -2.86
N ILE A 219 -19.11 -4.93 -3.03
CA ILE A 219 -18.43 -5.45 -4.23
C ILE A 219 -19.25 -5.16 -5.50
N GLU A 220 -20.57 -5.37 -5.48
CA GLU A 220 -21.45 -5.05 -6.61
C GLU A 220 -21.35 -3.56 -6.97
N THR A 221 -21.36 -2.68 -5.96
CA THR A 221 -21.17 -1.23 -6.16
C THR A 221 -19.84 -0.92 -6.84
N VAL A 222 -18.73 -1.54 -6.38
CA VAL A 222 -17.41 -1.35 -6.98
C VAL A 222 -17.37 -1.89 -8.41
N LEU A 223 -17.98 -3.02 -8.68
CA LEU A 223 -18.07 -3.59 -10.04
C LEU A 223 -18.83 -2.67 -11.02
N GLU A 224 -19.81 -1.90 -10.54
CA GLU A 224 -20.48 -0.86 -11.35
C GLU A 224 -19.53 0.30 -11.65
N LEU A 225 -18.72 0.74 -10.68
CA LEU A 225 -17.71 1.80 -10.88
C LEU A 225 -16.60 1.36 -11.86
N LEU A 226 -16.36 0.06 -11.99
CA LEU A 226 -15.36 -0.52 -12.90
C LEU A 226 -15.85 -0.71 -14.34
N LYS A 227 -17.10 -0.39 -14.64
CA LYS A 227 -17.62 -0.38 -16.02
C LYS A 227 -17.17 0.88 -16.77
#